data_14c3ec5148a7751143dd678b8482301c
#
_entry.id   14c3ec5148a7751143dd678b8482301c
#
_cell.length_a   1.000
_cell.length_b   1.000
_cell.length_c   1.000
_cell.angle_alpha   90.00
_cell.angle_beta   90.00
_cell.angle_gamma   90.00
#
_symmetry.space_group_name_H-M   'P 1'
#
loop_
_entity.id
_entity.type
_entity.pdbx_description
1 polymer ?
#
loop_
_entity_poly.entity_id
_entity_poly.type
_entity_poly.pdbx_seq_one_letter_code
_entity_poly.pdbx_strand_id
1 'polypeptide(L)'
;MPVKLRLQRHGKKGKPFYWLVAADSRSKRDGRYLEKIGTYNPNTNPAAVNIDTDRALNWLEKGAQPTDTARTLLSYRGIMYKHHLNGGVRKGAFTQEDADKKFEIWLKEKTAKIQAKEEGLSKDQADAKAKRLENEKAASDKRLADAAAAEAEACLLYTSDAADDV
;
A
#
# COMPACT_ATOMS: atom_id res chain seq x y z
N MET A 1 -22.91 -16.25 21.16
CA MET A 1 -21.77 -15.35 21.51
C MET A 1 -21.55 -14.37 20.37
N PRO A 2 -21.37 -13.07 20.63
CA PRO A 2 -21.16 -12.11 19.56
C PRO A 2 -19.77 -12.29 18.95
N VAL A 3 -19.73 -12.60 17.65
CA VAL A 3 -18.49 -12.70 16.86
C VAL A 3 -18.20 -11.33 16.24
N LYS A 4 -16.94 -10.91 16.31
CA LYS A 4 -16.47 -9.68 15.66
C LYS A 4 -15.42 -9.99 14.58
N LEU A 5 -15.51 -9.26 13.47
CA LEU A 5 -14.45 -9.18 12.47
C LEU A 5 -13.49 -8.06 12.87
N ARG A 6 -12.27 -8.42 13.21
CA ARG A 6 -11.28 -7.46 13.72
C ARG A 6 -9.87 -7.75 13.22
N LEU A 7 -9.00 -6.77 13.35
CA LEU A 7 -7.59 -6.90 13.02
C LEU A 7 -6.80 -7.40 14.23
N GLN A 8 -5.96 -8.40 14.00
CA GLN A 8 -4.88 -8.81 14.91
C GLN A 8 -3.56 -8.28 14.41
N ARG A 9 -2.71 -7.81 15.30
CA ARG A 9 -1.41 -7.28 14.94
C ARG A 9 -0.35 -8.38 14.97
N HIS A 10 0.37 -8.49 13.86
CA HIS A 10 1.53 -9.32 13.67
C HIS A 10 2.70 -8.48 13.12
N GLY A 11 3.80 -9.12 12.71
CA GLY A 11 4.96 -8.45 12.14
C GLY A 11 5.98 -8.01 13.18
N LYS A 12 6.97 -7.23 12.75
CA LYS A 12 8.11 -6.77 13.57
C LYS A 12 7.88 -5.34 14.08
N LYS A 13 8.74 -4.88 15.02
CA LYS A 13 8.81 -3.49 15.44
C LYS A 13 9.10 -2.61 14.20
N GLY A 14 8.31 -1.56 13.99
CA GLY A 14 8.42 -0.66 12.83
C GLY A 14 7.80 -1.19 11.52
N LYS A 15 7.51 -2.51 11.40
CA LYS A 15 6.87 -3.11 10.22
C LYS A 15 5.62 -3.91 10.61
N PRO A 16 4.50 -3.25 10.93
CA PRO A 16 3.27 -3.91 11.34
C PRO A 16 2.67 -4.69 10.15
N PHE A 17 2.09 -5.84 10.45
CA PHE A 17 1.33 -6.66 9.52
C PHE A 17 0.06 -7.12 10.24
N TYR A 18 -1.08 -7.11 9.59
CA TYR A 18 -2.36 -7.39 10.23
C TYR A 18 -3.07 -8.57 9.59
N TRP A 19 -3.70 -9.37 10.43
CA TRP A 19 -4.65 -10.40 10.01
C TRP A 19 -6.06 -9.93 10.29
N LEU A 20 -6.93 -10.05 9.29
CA LEU A 20 -8.37 -9.92 9.48
C LEU A 20 -8.92 -11.26 9.91
N VAL A 21 -9.50 -11.31 11.10
CA VAL A 21 -9.97 -12.54 11.72
C VAL A 21 -11.40 -12.40 12.24
N ALA A 22 -12.13 -13.51 12.23
CA ALA A 22 -13.35 -13.68 12.99
C ALA A 22 -12.97 -14.18 14.39
N ALA A 23 -13.34 -13.45 15.43
CA ALA A 23 -13.02 -13.79 16.81
C ALA A 23 -14.18 -13.47 17.75
N ASP A 24 -14.25 -14.17 18.88
CA ASP A 24 -15.16 -13.84 19.97
C ASP A 24 -14.83 -12.44 20.50
N SER A 25 -15.87 -11.66 20.78
CA SER A 25 -15.73 -10.30 21.30
C SER A 25 -15.01 -10.22 22.65
N ARG A 26 -15.04 -11.30 23.44
CA ARG A 26 -14.39 -11.41 24.76
C ARG A 26 -12.91 -11.74 24.69
N SER A 27 -12.44 -12.30 23.56
CA SER A 27 -11.02 -12.66 23.37
C SER A 27 -10.13 -11.42 23.33
N LYS A 28 -8.90 -11.55 23.83
CA LYS A 28 -7.85 -10.51 23.66
C LYS A 28 -7.61 -10.23 22.18
N ARG A 29 -7.13 -9.02 21.84
CA ARG A 29 -6.90 -8.61 20.44
C ARG A 29 -6.11 -9.64 19.63
N ASP A 30 -4.98 -10.06 20.12
CA ASP A 30 -4.04 -10.98 19.44
C ASP A 30 -4.16 -12.42 19.99
N GLY A 31 -5.30 -12.74 20.63
CA GLY A 31 -5.59 -14.05 21.20
C GLY A 31 -6.21 -15.03 20.22
N ARG A 32 -6.91 -16.05 20.76
CA ARG A 32 -7.57 -17.08 19.96
C ARG A 32 -8.61 -16.45 19.01
N TYR A 33 -8.60 -16.88 17.77
CA TYR A 33 -9.59 -16.53 16.74
C TYR A 33 -10.27 -17.80 16.23
N LEU A 34 -11.43 -17.64 15.61
CA LEU A 34 -12.21 -18.73 15.01
C LEU A 34 -11.68 -19.04 13.60
N GLU A 35 -11.52 -17.99 12.78
CA GLU A 35 -11.07 -18.13 11.40
C GLU A 35 -10.27 -16.89 10.95
N LYS A 36 -9.25 -17.13 10.16
CA LYS A 36 -8.49 -16.08 9.46
C LYS A 36 -9.12 -15.85 8.08
N ILE A 37 -9.59 -14.64 7.83
CA ILE A 37 -10.30 -14.25 6.62
C ILE A 37 -9.35 -13.60 5.61
N GLY A 38 -8.32 -12.91 6.09
CA GLY A 38 -7.42 -12.22 5.19
C GLY A 38 -6.23 -11.57 5.87
N THR A 39 -5.47 -10.80 5.08
CA THR A 39 -4.30 -10.07 5.53
C THR A 39 -4.32 -8.63 5.05
N TYR A 40 -3.74 -7.74 5.85
CA TYR A 40 -3.57 -6.34 5.54
C TYR A 40 -2.13 -5.92 5.80
N ASN A 41 -1.46 -5.40 4.78
CA ASN A 41 -0.11 -4.86 4.87
C ASN A 41 -0.12 -3.35 4.58
N PRO A 42 0.08 -2.50 5.59
CA PRO A 42 0.13 -1.06 5.41
C PRO A 42 1.50 -0.54 4.93
N ASN A 43 2.55 -1.39 4.91
CA ASN A 43 3.92 -0.96 4.60
C ASN A 43 4.15 -0.75 3.09
N THR A 44 3.20 -1.12 2.25
CA THR A 44 3.24 -0.92 0.79
C THR A 44 2.36 0.27 0.41
N ASN A 45 2.70 0.96 -0.68
CA ASN A 45 1.87 2.01 -1.25
C ASN A 45 1.57 1.69 -2.72
N PRO A 46 0.30 1.39 -3.07
CA PRO A 46 -0.87 1.28 -2.19
C PRO A 46 -0.78 0.11 -1.20
N ALA A 47 -1.51 0.22 -0.08
CA ALA A 47 -1.54 -0.82 0.95
C ALA A 47 -2.12 -2.13 0.39
N ALA A 48 -1.44 -3.26 0.65
CA ALA A 48 -1.88 -4.56 0.18
C ALA A 48 -2.99 -5.12 1.08
N VAL A 49 -4.16 -5.38 0.49
CA VAL A 49 -5.35 -5.91 1.16
C VAL A 49 -5.76 -7.21 0.47
N ASN A 50 -5.48 -8.34 1.10
CA ASN A 50 -5.88 -9.68 0.62
C ASN A 50 -6.94 -10.25 1.55
N ILE A 51 -8.19 -10.21 1.12
CA ILE A 51 -9.35 -10.68 1.88
C ILE A 51 -10.13 -11.68 1.03
N ASP A 52 -10.44 -12.82 1.61
CA ASP A 52 -11.32 -13.83 1.01
C ASP A 52 -12.76 -13.32 1.09
N THR A 53 -13.35 -13.04 -0.08
CA THR A 53 -14.68 -12.45 -0.19
C THR A 53 -15.77 -13.37 0.34
N ASP A 54 -15.69 -14.66 0.02
CA ASP A 54 -16.77 -15.61 0.33
C ASP A 54 -16.79 -15.94 1.82
N ARG A 55 -15.61 -16.10 2.43
CA ARG A 55 -15.49 -16.27 3.89
C ARG A 55 -15.98 -15.05 4.66
N ALA A 56 -15.60 -13.85 4.20
CA ALA A 56 -16.05 -12.62 4.84
C ALA A 56 -17.57 -12.44 4.75
N LEU A 57 -18.18 -12.73 3.58
CA LEU A 57 -19.62 -12.69 3.39
C LEU A 57 -20.35 -13.69 4.29
N ASN A 58 -19.88 -14.94 4.36
CA ASN A 58 -20.45 -15.97 5.21
C ASN A 58 -20.49 -15.52 6.68
N TRP A 59 -19.41 -14.91 7.18
CA TRP A 59 -19.39 -14.39 8.55
C TRP A 59 -20.35 -13.20 8.75
N LEU A 60 -20.44 -12.28 7.78
CA LEU A 60 -21.38 -11.16 7.83
C LEU A 60 -22.83 -11.65 7.81
N GLU A 61 -23.14 -12.65 7.01
CA GLU A 61 -24.48 -13.25 6.94
C GLU A 61 -24.85 -14.00 8.21
N LYS A 62 -23.89 -14.60 8.90
CA LYS A 62 -24.05 -15.19 10.24
C LYS A 62 -24.16 -14.14 11.36
N GLY A 63 -24.10 -12.84 11.02
CA GLY A 63 -24.27 -11.74 11.96
C GLY A 63 -22.99 -11.31 12.68
N ALA A 64 -21.80 -11.66 12.17
CA ALA A 64 -20.56 -11.15 12.73
C ALA A 64 -20.45 -9.63 12.51
N GLN A 65 -20.10 -8.89 13.57
CA GLN A 65 -20.01 -7.44 13.52
C GLN A 65 -18.57 -6.99 13.18
N PRO A 66 -18.35 -6.28 12.08
CA PRO A 66 -17.05 -5.72 11.77
C PRO A 66 -16.75 -4.53 12.70
N THR A 67 -15.51 -4.42 13.18
CA THR A 67 -14.99 -3.18 13.78
C THR A 67 -14.87 -2.10 12.71
N ASP A 68 -14.79 -0.82 13.08
CA ASP A 68 -14.76 0.29 12.12
C ASP A 68 -13.62 0.17 11.11
N THR A 69 -12.41 -0.16 11.57
CA THR A 69 -11.27 -0.40 10.70
C THR A 69 -11.49 -1.60 9.77
N ALA A 70 -12.03 -2.71 10.28
CA ALA A 70 -12.36 -3.88 9.46
C ALA A 70 -13.43 -3.54 8.42
N ARG A 71 -14.45 -2.78 8.79
CA ARG A 71 -15.50 -2.29 7.89
C ARG A 71 -14.92 -1.48 6.73
N THR A 72 -13.98 -0.59 7.02
CA THR A 72 -13.29 0.21 5.98
C THR A 72 -12.53 -0.68 5.00
N LEU A 73 -11.78 -1.69 5.48
CA LEU A 73 -11.06 -2.64 4.63
C LEU A 73 -12.00 -3.53 3.80
N LEU A 74 -13.09 -4.01 4.41
CA LEU A 74 -14.13 -4.77 3.72
C LEU A 74 -14.83 -3.92 2.65
N SER A 75 -15.10 -2.64 2.94
CA SER A 75 -15.66 -1.69 1.97
C SER A 75 -14.68 -1.40 0.82
N TYR A 76 -13.38 -1.29 1.12
CA TYR A 76 -12.34 -1.09 0.11
C TYR A 76 -12.32 -2.24 -0.92
N ARG A 77 -12.52 -3.49 -0.48
CA ARG A 77 -12.63 -4.69 -1.34
C ARG A 77 -14.03 -4.91 -1.90
N GLY A 78 -15.03 -4.08 -1.55
CA GLY A 78 -16.41 -4.19 -2.03
C GLY A 78 -17.27 -5.24 -1.32
N ILE A 79 -16.75 -5.90 -0.29
CA ILE A 79 -17.47 -6.98 0.42
C ILE A 79 -18.71 -6.45 1.11
N MET A 80 -18.64 -5.25 1.72
CA MET A 80 -19.80 -4.60 2.32
C MET A 80 -20.88 -4.27 1.29
N TYR A 81 -20.48 -3.86 0.08
CA TYR A 81 -21.40 -3.59 -1.01
C TYR A 81 -22.06 -4.88 -1.52
N LYS A 82 -21.31 -5.96 -1.70
CA LYS A 82 -21.84 -7.27 -2.08
C LYS A 82 -22.81 -7.80 -1.03
N HIS A 83 -22.48 -7.66 0.27
CA HIS A 83 -23.38 -8.02 1.37
C HIS A 83 -24.69 -7.21 1.33
N HIS A 84 -24.63 -5.91 1.02
CA HIS A 84 -25.81 -5.07 0.87
C HIS A 84 -26.69 -5.53 -0.31
N LEU A 85 -26.09 -5.82 -1.48
CA LEU A 85 -26.79 -6.34 -2.66
C LEU A 85 -27.45 -7.68 -2.36
N ASN A 86 -26.76 -8.61 -1.71
CA ASN A 86 -27.34 -9.89 -1.28
C ASN A 86 -28.53 -9.68 -0.31
N GLY A 87 -28.44 -8.66 0.54
CA GLY A 87 -29.55 -8.27 1.40
C GLY A 87 -30.77 -7.76 0.63
N GLY A 88 -30.55 -7.04 -0.48
CA GLY A 88 -31.60 -6.59 -1.39
C GLY A 88 -32.28 -7.74 -2.12
N VAL A 89 -31.51 -8.71 -2.61
CA VAL A 89 -32.04 -9.94 -3.23
C VAL A 89 -32.92 -10.73 -2.25
N ARG A 90 -32.46 -10.91 -1.01
CA ARG A 90 -33.26 -11.59 0.05
C ARG A 90 -34.57 -10.89 0.36
N LYS A 91 -34.63 -9.56 0.20
CA LYS A 91 -35.84 -8.75 0.38
C LYS A 91 -36.71 -8.65 -0.87
N GLY A 92 -36.30 -9.25 -1.98
CA GLY A 92 -37.03 -9.23 -3.24
C GLY A 92 -36.98 -7.90 -4.00
N ALA A 93 -36.00 -7.01 -3.70
CA ALA A 93 -35.91 -5.70 -4.35
C ALA A 93 -35.38 -5.79 -5.78
N PHE A 94 -34.58 -6.80 -6.11
CA PHE A 94 -34.01 -7.05 -7.44
C PHE A 94 -33.51 -8.49 -7.55
N THR A 95 -33.19 -8.93 -8.79
CA THR A 95 -32.72 -10.28 -9.04
C THR A 95 -31.25 -10.47 -8.70
N GLN A 96 -30.82 -11.74 -8.54
CA GLN A 96 -29.40 -12.06 -8.30
C GLN A 96 -28.51 -11.57 -9.46
N GLU A 97 -28.98 -11.73 -10.69
CA GLU A 97 -28.26 -11.29 -11.90
C GLU A 97 -28.01 -9.78 -11.91
N ASP A 98 -29.00 -8.99 -11.47
CA ASP A 98 -28.85 -7.53 -11.38
C ASP A 98 -27.86 -7.12 -10.28
N ALA A 99 -27.83 -7.88 -9.17
CA ALA A 99 -26.86 -7.69 -8.10
C ALA A 99 -25.43 -7.93 -8.59
N ASP A 100 -25.22 -9.03 -9.32
CA ASP A 100 -23.91 -9.40 -9.84
C ASP A 100 -23.42 -8.39 -10.89
N LYS A 101 -24.29 -7.95 -11.83
CA LYS A 101 -23.96 -6.89 -12.79
C LYS A 101 -23.54 -5.58 -12.11
N LYS A 102 -24.28 -5.15 -11.10
CA LYS A 102 -23.94 -3.93 -10.32
C LYS A 102 -22.61 -4.06 -9.61
N PHE A 103 -22.34 -5.24 -9.05
CA PHE A 103 -21.07 -5.52 -8.38
C PHE A 103 -19.89 -5.53 -9.36
N GLU A 104 -20.04 -6.14 -10.54
CA GLU A 104 -19.00 -6.15 -11.57
C GLU A 104 -18.64 -4.73 -12.07
N ILE A 105 -19.63 -3.89 -12.32
CA ILE A 105 -19.43 -2.50 -12.76
C ILE A 105 -18.58 -1.76 -11.68
N TRP A 106 -19.01 -1.87 -10.44
CA TRP A 106 -18.29 -1.25 -9.32
C TRP A 106 -16.85 -1.77 -9.21
N LEU A 107 -16.64 -3.08 -9.39
CA LEU A 107 -15.32 -3.70 -9.30
C LEU A 107 -14.40 -3.21 -10.43
N LYS A 108 -14.90 -3.09 -11.66
CA LYS A 108 -14.16 -2.55 -12.81
C LYS A 108 -13.72 -1.10 -12.55
N GLU A 109 -14.63 -0.25 -12.07
CA GLU A 109 -14.28 1.15 -11.72
C GLU A 109 -13.25 1.22 -10.61
N LYS A 110 -13.36 0.36 -9.61
CA LYS A 110 -12.44 0.34 -8.47
C LYS A 110 -11.04 -0.14 -8.87
N THR A 111 -10.95 -1.19 -9.67
CA THR A 111 -9.66 -1.69 -10.17
C THR A 111 -8.98 -0.67 -11.08
N ALA A 112 -9.72 0.00 -11.96
CA ALA A 112 -9.17 1.07 -12.80
C ALA A 112 -8.57 2.22 -11.96
N LYS A 113 -9.27 2.64 -10.89
CA LYS A 113 -8.76 3.68 -9.97
C LYS A 113 -7.50 3.25 -9.23
N ILE A 114 -7.39 1.97 -8.85
CA ILE A 114 -6.21 1.43 -8.18
C ILE A 114 -5.03 1.38 -9.15
N GLN A 115 -5.23 0.86 -10.37
CA GLN A 115 -4.22 0.79 -11.41
C GLN A 115 -3.69 2.18 -11.78
N ALA A 116 -4.58 3.15 -11.99
CA ALA A 116 -4.17 4.53 -12.27
C ALA A 116 -3.30 5.13 -11.15
N LYS A 117 -3.60 4.81 -9.88
CA LYS A 117 -2.78 5.23 -8.74
C LYS A 117 -1.42 4.54 -8.73
N GLU A 118 -1.36 3.24 -9.01
CA GLU A 118 -0.11 2.47 -9.07
C GLU A 118 0.81 2.99 -10.20
N GLU A 119 0.24 3.26 -11.38
CA GLU A 119 0.96 3.84 -12.50
C GLU A 119 1.48 5.25 -12.19
N GLY A 120 0.66 6.10 -11.55
CA GLY A 120 1.08 7.42 -11.08
C GLY A 120 2.28 7.35 -10.14
N LEU A 121 2.18 6.49 -9.10
CA LEU A 121 3.26 6.30 -8.15
C LEU A 121 4.55 5.74 -8.78
N SER A 122 4.43 4.83 -9.74
CA SER A 122 5.60 4.28 -10.44
C SER A 122 6.28 5.34 -11.31
N LYS A 123 5.53 6.21 -11.98
CA LYS A 123 6.05 7.35 -12.74
C LYS A 123 6.75 8.35 -11.82
N ASP A 124 6.11 8.76 -10.73
CA ASP A 124 6.70 9.69 -9.76
C ASP A 124 8.01 9.16 -9.18
N GLN A 125 8.09 7.86 -8.90
CA GLN A 125 9.32 7.22 -8.44
C GLN A 125 10.41 7.18 -9.50
N ALA A 126 10.04 6.91 -10.75
CA ALA A 126 11.00 6.91 -11.88
C ALA A 126 11.56 8.32 -12.13
N ASP A 127 10.70 9.34 -12.12
CA ASP A 127 11.09 10.74 -12.29
C ASP A 127 11.98 11.24 -11.14
N ALA A 128 11.61 10.89 -9.90
CA ALA A 128 12.43 11.22 -8.74
C ALA A 128 13.81 10.56 -8.79
N LYS A 129 13.89 9.29 -9.26
CA LYS A 129 15.13 8.57 -9.44
C LYS A 129 15.98 9.20 -10.57
N ALA A 130 15.37 9.58 -11.68
CA ALA A 130 16.05 10.23 -12.79
C ALA A 130 16.68 11.57 -12.37
N LYS A 131 15.90 12.41 -11.67
CA LYS A 131 16.39 13.70 -11.11
C LYS A 131 17.56 13.51 -10.13
N ARG A 132 17.47 12.47 -9.27
CA ARG A 132 18.58 12.17 -8.34
C ARG A 132 19.86 11.80 -9.09
N LEU A 133 19.76 10.93 -10.09
CA LEU A 133 20.91 10.52 -10.90
C LEU A 133 21.51 11.70 -11.67
N GLU A 134 20.68 12.60 -12.19
CA GLU A 134 21.14 13.82 -12.87
C GLU A 134 21.89 14.74 -11.91
N ASN A 135 21.33 14.98 -10.72
CA ASN A 135 21.98 15.78 -9.68
C ASN A 135 23.29 15.15 -9.19
N GLU A 136 23.34 13.83 -9.05
CA GLU A 136 24.55 13.09 -8.67
C GLU A 136 25.65 13.22 -9.75
N LYS A 137 25.28 13.10 -11.03
CA LYS A 137 26.21 13.31 -12.16
C LYS A 137 26.73 14.73 -12.17
N ALA A 138 25.85 15.73 -12.10
CA ALA A 138 26.24 17.14 -12.06
C ALA A 138 27.19 17.47 -10.89
N ALA A 139 26.91 16.88 -9.69
CA ALA A 139 27.78 17.04 -8.54
C ALA A 139 29.14 16.34 -8.70
N SER A 140 29.15 15.16 -9.35
CA SER A 140 30.40 14.45 -9.67
C SER A 140 31.22 15.23 -10.69
N ASP A 141 30.61 15.71 -11.76
CA ASP A 141 31.31 16.48 -12.82
C ASP A 141 31.88 17.78 -12.26
N LYS A 142 31.12 18.44 -11.38
CA LYS A 142 31.60 19.63 -10.68
C LYS A 142 32.84 19.32 -9.81
N ARG A 143 32.81 18.24 -9.03
CA ARG A 143 33.98 17.84 -8.21
C ARG A 143 35.20 17.52 -9.06
N LEU A 144 35.02 16.87 -10.21
CA LEU A 144 36.11 16.57 -11.12
C LEU A 144 36.69 17.86 -11.74
N ALA A 145 35.84 18.81 -12.12
CA ALA A 145 36.25 20.10 -12.62
C ALA A 145 37.01 20.92 -11.57
N ASP A 146 36.49 20.97 -10.33
CA ASP A 146 37.12 21.65 -9.21
C ASP A 146 38.50 21.03 -8.86
N ALA A 147 38.62 19.70 -8.91
CA ALA A 147 39.86 18.98 -8.67
C ALA A 147 40.88 19.26 -9.79
N ALA A 148 40.46 19.23 -11.05
CA ALA A 148 41.34 19.55 -12.20
C ALA A 148 41.83 21.02 -12.15
N ALA A 149 40.95 21.94 -11.73
CA ALA A 149 41.33 23.35 -11.57
C ALA A 149 42.36 23.52 -10.44
N ALA A 150 42.18 22.83 -9.31
CA ALA A 150 43.13 22.87 -8.21
C ALA A 150 44.48 22.26 -8.55
N GLU A 151 44.53 21.17 -9.33
CA GLU A 151 45.77 20.56 -9.83
C GLU A 151 46.50 21.51 -10.82
N ALA A 152 45.74 22.17 -11.69
CA ALA A 152 46.33 23.17 -12.63
C ALA A 152 46.93 24.38 -11.89
N GLU A 153 46.24 24.87 -10.84
CA GLU A 153 46.74 25.98 -10.02
C GLU A 153 47.99 25.58 -9.21
N ALA A 154 48.01 24.37 -8.63
CA ALA A 154 49.19 23.84 -7.94
C ALA A 154 50.39 23.67 -8.88
N CYS A 155 50.17 23.25 -10.15
CA CYS A 155 51.20 23.11 -11.15
C CYS A 155 51.80 24.48 -11.56
N LEU A 156 50.97 25.53 -11.69
CA LEU A 156 51.41 26.89 -11.99
C LEU A 156 52.23 27.49 -10.84
N LEU A 157 51.87 27.27 -9.60
CA LEU A 157 52.65 27.71 -8.42
C LEU A 157 54.03 27.04 -8.40
N TYR A 158 54.14 25.74 -8.67
CA TYR A 158 55.40 25.01 -8.69
C TYR A 158 56.35 25.49 -9.81
N THR A 159 55.80 25.88 -10.98
CA THR A 159 56.61 26.40 -12.08
C THR A 159 57.08 27.84 -11.87
N SER A 160 56.35 28.67 -11.07
CA SER A 160 56.75 30.02 -10.74
C SER A 160 57.89 30.06 -9.74
N ASP A 161 57.91 29.19 -8.72
CA ASP A 161 58.98 29.08 -7.69
C ASP A 161 60.28 28.57 -8.30
N ALA A 162 60.23 27.75 -9.35
CA ALA A 162 61.43 27.27 -10.06
C ALA A 162 62.07 28.30 -10.97
N ALA A 163 61.41 29.43 -11.25
CA ALA A 163 61.91 30.50 -12.10
C ALA A 163 62.67 31.64 -11.33
N ASP A 164 62.48 31.69 -10.01
CA ASP A 164 63.11 32.70 -9.16
C ASP A 164 64.47 32.25 -8.53
N ASP A 165 64.91 30.99 -8.83
CA ASP A 165 66.17 30.41 -8.31
C ASP A 165 67.30 30.39 -9.39
N VAL A 166 67.31 31.30 -10.37
CA VAL A 166 68.42 31.43 -11.38
C VAL A 166 69.05 32.80 -11.30
#